data_8592cdd2d761ec7976b15b014b14c5e9
#
_entry.id   8592cdd2d761ec7976b15b014b14c5e9
#
_cell.length_a   1.000
_cell.length_b   1.000
_cell.length_c   1.000
_cell.angle_alpha   90.00
_cell.angle_beta   90.00
_cell.angle_gamma   90.00
#
_symmetry.space_group_name_H-M   'P 1'
#
loop_
_entity.id
_entity.type
_entity.pdbx_description
1 polymer ?
#
loop_
_entity_poly.entity_id
_entity_poly.type
_entity_poly.pdbx_seq_one_letter_code
_entity_poly.pdbx_strand_id
1 'polypeptide(L)'
;MKLIAAALVALAAVTGTMRAEDPMLSQSKVFAFADASVRKMANGGESHDIVQGMLKTGEAVRVHESMQPEGATPNPAHAIDHSEFIIVQEGTLEYSHDGKVERAGPGSVIYVALGTMHSVKNVGKSAVKYAVISIGGDIKQK
;
A
#
# COMPACT_ATOMS: atom_id res chain seq x y z
N MET A 1 34.66 44.06 43.77
CA MET A 1 33.39 43.65 43.18
C MET A 1 33.64 42.66 42.06
N LYS A 2 33.32 41.36 42.25
CA LYS A 2 33.44 40.32 41.24
C LYS A 2 32.03 40.02 40.70
N LEU A 3 31.82 40.32 39.42
CA LEU A 3 30.59 39.97 38.70
C LEU A 3 30.65 38.47 38.32
N ILE A 4 29.68 37.71 38.84
CA ILE A 4 29.46 36.31 38.46
C ILE A 4 28.47 36.35 37.31
N ALA A 5 28.92 35.97 36.12
CA ALA A 5 28.06 35.78 34.96
C ALA A 5 27.39 34.37 35.04
N ALA A 6 26.08 34.36 35.21
CA ALA A 6 25.31 33.11 35.14
C ALA A 6 25.05 32.75 33.69
N ALA A 7 25.61 31.63 33.26
CA ALA A 7 25.33 31.07 31.96
C ALA A 7 23.99 30.32 31.98
N LEU A 8 23.00 30.82 31.24
CA LEU A 8 21.74 30.14 31.00
C LEU A 8 21.95 29.04 29.95
N VAL A 9 21.90 27.80 30.37
CA VAL A 9 21.89 26.66 29.44
C VAL A 9 20.44 26.44 28.95
N ALA A 10 20.19 26.84 27.72
CA ALA A 10 18.90 26.56 27.08
C ALA A 10 18.84 25.06 26.69
N LEU A 11 18.02 24.31 27.42
CA LEU A 11 17.70 22.91 27.10
C LEU A 11 16.73 22.90 25.91
N ALA A 12 17.24 22.68 24.71
CA ALA A 12 16.39 22.47 23.54
C ALA A 12 15.66 21.13 23.69
N ALA A 13 14.36 21.19 23.95
CA ALA A 13 13.50 20.01 23.91
C ALA A 13 13.39 19.54 22.45
N VAL A 14 14.04 18.45 22.13
CA VAL A 14 13.83 17.72 20.87
C VAL A 14 12.45 17.07 20.98
N THR A 15 11.42 17.74 20.47
CA THR A 15 10.11 17.13 20.25
C THR A 15 10.22 16.21 19.05
N GLY A 16 10.72 15.00 19.26
CA GLY A 16 10.60 13.92 18.28
C GLY A 16 9.11 13.65 18.09
N THR A 17 8.59 13.91 16.90
CA THR A 17 7.27 13.44 16.49
C THR A 17 7.32 11.92 16.53
N MET A 18 6.72 11.30 17.55
CA MET A 18 6.52 9.86 17.59
C MET A 18 5.64 9.50 16.38
N ARG A 19 6.22 8.78 15.47
CA ARG A 19 5.49 8.17 14.34
C ARG A 19 4.52 7.16 14.96
N ALA A 20 3.24 7.28 14.66
CA ALA A 20 2.29 6.28 15.10
C ALA A 20 2.71 4.92 14.52
N GLU A 21 3.00 3.96 15.40
CA GLU A 21 3.26 2.59 14.97
C GLU A 21 1.98 1.99 14.41
N ASP A 22 2.10 1.14 13.40
CA ASP A 22 0.96 0.42 12.84
C ASP A 22 0.25 -0.40 13.94
N PRO A 23 -1.09 -0.37 14.00
CA PRO A 23 -1.82 -1.06 15.05
C PRO A 23 -1.58 -2.57 14.98
N MET A 24 -1.37 -3.19 16.14
CA MET A 24 -1.28 -4.65 16.25
C MET A 24 -2.64 -5.29 15.94
N LEU A 25 -2.68 -6.16 14.95
CA LEU A 25 -3.86 -6.97 14.60
C LEU A 25 -3.96 -8.18 15.54
N SER A 26 -4.39 -7.93 16.77
CA SER A 26 -4.34 -8.89 17.86
C SER A 26 -5.60 -9.75 18.01
N GLN A 27 -6.71 -9.36 17.39
CA GLN A 27 -8.00 -10.04 17.49
C GLN A 27 -8.60 -10.31 16.11
N SER A 28 -9.28 -11.45 15.98
CA SER A 28 -10.05 -11.77 14.78
C SER A 28 -11.25 -10.85 14.67
N LYS A 29 -11.44 -10.23 13.50
CA LYS A 29 -12.61 -9.40 13.20
C LYS A 29 -12.86 -9.30 11.70
N VAL A 30 -14.04 -8.82 11.32
CA VAL A 30 -14.37 -8.42 9.96
C VAL A 30 -14.00 -6.95 9.79
N PHE A 31 -13.28 -6.63 8.73
CA PHE A 31 -13.11 -5.27 8.24
C PHE A 31 -14.12 -5.07 7.11
N ALA A 32 -15.16 -4.29 7.37
CA ALA A 32 -16.20 -4.09 6.37
C ALA A 32 -15.69 -3.17 5.25
N PHE A 33 -15.93 -3.57 4.00
CA PHE A 33 -15.54 -2.76 2.82
C PHE A 33 -16.15 -1.35 2.86
N ALA A 34 -17.37 -1.20 3.38
CA ALA A 34 -18.05 0.08 3.52
C ALA A 34 -17.31 1.08 4.44
N ASP A 35 -16.46 0.59 5.34
CA ASP A 35 -15.67 1.41 6.27
C ASP A 35 -14.29 1.78 5.71
N ALA A 36 -13.94 1.26 4.52
CA ALA A 36 -12.64 1.52 3.90
C ALA A 36 -12.48 2.99 3.52
N SER A 37 -11.31 3.56 3.76
CA SER A 37 -10.99 4.88 3.24
C SER A 37 -10.76 4.83 1.73
N VAL A 38 -11.34 5.78 1.01
CA VAL A 38 -11.28 5.82 -0.46
C VAL A 38 -10.31 6.88 -0.92
N ARG A 39 -9.38 6.48 -1.79
CA ARG A 39 -8.48 7.38 -2.51
C ARG A 39 -8.78 7.32 -4.01
N LYS A 40 -9.20 8.45 -4.57
CA LYS A 40 -9.39 8.59 -6.03
C LYS A 40 -8.06 8.91 -6.71
N MET A 41 -7.84 8.29 -7.86
CA MET A 41 -6.64 8.47 -8.66
C MET A 41 -6.92 9.33 -9.89
N ALA A 42 -5.88 10.03 -10.39
CA ALA A 42 -6.00 10.93 -11.53
C ALA A 42 -6.47 10.25 -12.84
N ASN A 43 -6.25 8.94 -12.96
CA ASN A 43 -6.69 8.15 -14.10
C ASN A 43 -8.13 7.65 -14.00
N GLY A 44 -8.92 8.14 -13.02
CA GLY A 44 -10.30 7.73 -12.78
C GLY A 44 -10.43 6.45 -11.97
N GLY A 45 -9.33 5.85 -11.54
CA GLY A 45 -9.32 4.69 -10.66
C GLY A 45 -9.59 5.06 -9.20
N GLU A 46 -9.83 4.04 -8.38
CA GLU A 46 -10.04 4.17 -6.94
C GLU A 46 -9.24 3.10 -6.20
N SER A 47 -8.81 3.42 -4.98
CA SER A 47 -8.21 2.48 -4.04
C SER A 47 -8.93 2.61 -2.71
N HIS A 48 -9.39 1.49 -2.16
CA HIS A 48 -10.08 1.38 -0.89
C HIS A 48 -9.17 0.69 0.12
N ASP A 49 -8.61 1.46 1.07
CA ASP A 49 -7.74 0.92 2.11
C ASP A 49 -8.60 0.24 3.18
N ILE A 50 -8.51 -1.10 3.27
CA ILE A 50 -9.40 -1.94 4.10
C ILE A 50 -8.76 -2.23 5.45
N VAL A 51 -7.51 -2.69 5.48
CA VAL A 51 -6.78 -2.98 6.71
C VAL A 51 -5.29 -2.70 6.54
N GLN A 52 -4.69 -2.19 7.59
CA GLN A 52 -3.25 -2.04 7.73
C GLN A 52 -2.87 -2.30 9.20
N GLY A 53 -1.75 -2.99 9.42
CA GLY A 53 -1.27 -3.23 10.77
C GLY A 53 -0.15 -4.26 10.82
N MET A 54 0.20 -4.64 12.04
CA MET A 54 1.20 -5.66 12.35
C MET A 54 0.53 -6.96 12.75
N LEU A 55 0.90 -8.07 12.13
CA LEU A 55 0.50 -9.40 12.57
C LEU A 55 1.24 -9.79 13.85
N LYS A 56 0.66 -10.69 14.66
CA LYS A 56 1.35 -11.23 15.86
C LYS A 56 2.64 -11.98 15.53
N THR A 57 2.79 -12.44 14.30
CA THR A 57 3.98 -13.08 13.76
C THR A 57 5.10 -12.11 13.41
N GLY A 58 4.82 -10.80 13.45
CA GLY A 58 5.81 -9.73 13.30
C GLY A 58 5.84 -9.07 11.91
N GLU A 59 5.05 -9.56 10.96
CA GLU A 59 5.02 -8.95 9.63
C GLU A 59 4.02 -7.78 9.58
N ALA A 60 4.39 -6.71 8.89
CA ALA A 60 3.45 -5.69 8.47
C ALA A 60 2.54 -6.25 7.37
N VAL A 61 1.27 -5.90 7.40
CA VAL A 61 0.31 -6.26 6.35
C VAL A 61 -0.56 -5.05 5.99
N ARG A 62 -0.85 -4.92 4.71
CA ARG A 62 -1.86 -3.98 4.20
C ARG A 62 -2.73 -4.71 3.18
N VAL A 63 -4.03 -4.50 3.26
CA VAL A 63 -4.98 -4.99 2.26
C VAL A 63 -5.78 -3.81 1.73
N HIS A 64 -5.79 -3.65 0.43
CA HIS A 64 -6.65 -2.68 -0.24
C HIS A 64 -7.29 -3.30 -1.48
N GLU A 65 -8.43 -2.77 -1.89
CA GLU A 65 -9.04 -3.06 -3.19
C GLU A 65 -8.80 -1.89 -4.12
N SER A 66 -8.45 -2.21 -5.36
CA SER A 66 -8.28 -1.22 -6.43
C SER A 66 -9.25 -1.47 -7.57
N MET A 67 -9.72 -0.38 -8.15
CA MET A 67 -10.53 -0.36 -9.36
C MET A 67 -9.86 0.52 -10.40
N GLN A 68 -9.80 0.04 -11.65
CA GLN A 68 -9.40 0.84 -12.80
C GLN A 68 -10.52 0.78 -13.86
N PRO A 69 -11.04 1.93 -14.34
CA PRO A 69 -12.02 1.93 -15.42
C PRO A 69 -11.42 1.44 -16.74
N GLU A 70 -12.28 1.13 -17.71
CA GLU A 70 -11.85 0.81 -19.07
C GLU A 70 -11.00 1.96 -19.64
N GLY A 71 -9.89 1.61 -20.30
CA GLY A 71 -9.00 2.59 -20.92
C GLY A 71 -8.18 3.47 -19.96
N ALA A 72 -8.23 3.19 -18.67
CA ALA A 72 -7.43 3.94 -17.69
C ALA A 72 -5.94 3.87 -18.02
N THR A 73 -5.25 5.00 -17.93
CA THR A 73 -3.79 5.03 -18.00
C THR A 73 -3.23 4.26 -16.80
N PRO A 74 -2.34 3.28 -17.01
CA PRO A 74 -1.72 2.56 -15.90
C PRO A 74 -0.88 3.50 -15.04
N ASN A 75 -0.76 3.15 -13.76
CA ASN A 75 0.24 3.80 -12.92
C ASN A 75 1.64 3.54 -13.49
N PRO A 76 2.59 4.48 -13.35
CA PRO A 76 3.97 4.25 -13.76
C PRO A 76 4.53 2.96 -13.14
N ALA A 77 5.38 2.27 -13.90
CA ALA A 77 6.10 1.11 -13.37
C ALA A 77 6.93 1.53 -12.14
N HIS A 78 6.90 0.71 -11.11
CA HIS A 78 7.62 0.95 -9.85
C HIS A 78 8.07 -0.35 -9.22
N ALA A 79 9.07 -0.27 -8.37
CA ALA A 79 9.49 -1.35 -7.49
C ALA A 79 8.92 -1.14 -6.08
N ILE A 80 8.70 -2.23 -5.36
CA ILE A 80 8.15 -2.25 -4.00
C ILE A 80 9.16 -2.87 -3.04
N ASP A 81 9.15 -2.38 -1.80
CA ASP A 81 10.03 -2.85 -0.71
C ASP A 81 9.36 -3.93 0.16
N HIS A 82 8.34 -4.60 -0.36
CA HIS A 82 7.59 -5.67 0.27
C HIS A 82 7.18 -6.70 -0.79
N SER A 83 6.53 -7.78 -0.42
CA SER A 83 5.92 -8.71 -1.37
C SER A 83 4.43 -8.43 -1.49
N GLU A 84 3.85 -8.64 -2.67
CA GLU A 84 2.41 -8.47 -2.88
C GLU A 84 1.78 -9.70 -3.53
N PHE A 85 0.53 -9.95 -3.15
CA PHE A 85 -0.39 -10.79 -3.90
C PHE A 85 -1.52 -9.91 -4.45
N ILE A 86 -1.74 -9.97 -5.75
CA ILE A 86 -2.84 -9.27 -6.42
C ILE A 86 -3.85 -10.32 -6.85
N ILE A 87 -5.07 -10.24 -6.33
CA ILE A 87 -6.15 -11.20 -6.62
C ILE A 87 -7.16 -10.49 -7.51
N VAL A 88 -7.28 -10.92 -8.76
CA VAL A 88 -8.23 -10.34 -9.71
C VAL A 88 -9.64 -10.82 -9.35
N GLN A 89 -10.56 -9.91 -9.12
CA GLN A 89 -11.96 -10.17 -8.78
C GLN A 89 -12.87 -10.05 -10.01
N GLU A 90 -12.69 -8.97 -10.79
CA GLU A 90 -13.47 -8.67 -11.99
C GLU A 90 -12.56 -8.11 -13.09
N GLY A 91 -12.91 -8.35 -14.36
CA GLY A 91 -12.19 -7.80 -15.51
C GLY A 91 -10.90 -8.55 -15.84
N THR A 92 -9.98 -7.89 -16.56
CA THR A 92 -8.71 -8.48 -16.98
C THR A 92 -7.57 -7.48 -16.78
N LEU A 93 -6.58 -7.89 -16.01
CA LEU A 93 -5.32 -7.17 -15.83
C LEU A 93 -4.26 -7.69 -16.80
N GLU A 94 -3.46 -6.78 -17.31
CA GLU A 94 -2.15 -7.03 -17.89
C GLU A 94 -1.09 -6.67 -16.83
N TYR A 95 -0.20 -7.63 -16.54
CA TYR A 95 0.89 -7.49 -15.59
C TYR A 95 2.21 -7.48 -16.33
N SER A 96 2.94 -6.37 -16.25
CA SER A 96 4.25 -6.19 -16.88
C SER A 96 5.33 -6.24 -15.81
N HIS A 97 6.32 -7.12 -15.95
CA HIS A 97 7.44 -7.30 -15.03
C HIS A 97 8.61 -7.98 -15.74
N ASP A 98 9.84 -7.69 -15.35
CA ASP A 98 11.07 -8.37 -15.80
C ASP A 98 11.13 -8.56 -17.33
N GLY A 99 10.63 -7.60 -18.11
CA GLY A 99 10.56 -7.66 -19.58
C GLY A 99 9.49 -8.61 -20.14
N LYS A 100 8.60 -9.14 -19.29
CA LYS A 100 7.47 -9.99 -19.66
C LYS A 100 6.16 -9.25 -19.49
N VAL A 101 5.14 -9.74 -20.18
CA VAL A 101 3.76 -9.28 -20.10
C VAL A 101 2.85 -10.49 -19.98
N GLU A 102 2.08 -10.55 -18.90
CA GLU A 102 1.15 -11.64 -18.62
C GLU A 102 -0.27 -11.10 -18.41
N ARG A 103 -1.29 -11.92 -18.63
CA ARG A 103 -2.69 -11.55 -18.41
C ARG A 103 -3.29 -12.37 -17.29
N ALA A 104 -4.07 -11.70 -16.46
CA ALA A 104 -4.76 -12.28 -15.32
C ALA A 104 -6.25 -11.90 -15.36
N GLY A 105 -7.12 -12.91 -15.46
CA GLY A 105 -8.57 -12.78 -15.38
C GLY A 105 -9.08 -13.06 -13.97
N PRO A 106 -10.42 -13.03 -13.75
CA PRO A 106 -11.05 -13.28 -12.46
C PRO A 106 -10.60 -14.60 -11.82
N GLY A 107 -10.26 -14.56 -10.53
CA GLY A 107 -9.73 -15.67 -9.76
C GLY A 107 -8.22 -15.90 -9.90
N SER A 108 -7.55 -15.22 -10.83
CA SER A 108 -6.08 -15.28 -10.95
C SER A 108 -5.41 -14.57 -9.79
N VAL A 109 -4.25 -15.09 -9.41
CA VAL A 109 -3.36 -14.50 -8.41
C VAL A 109 -2.04 -14.12 -9.08
N ILE A 110 -1.66 -12.86 -8.97
CA ILE A 110 -0.35 -12.36 -9.38
C ILE A 110 0.51 -12.26 -8.11
N TYR A 111 1.69 -12.83 -8.13
CA TYR A 111 2.69 -12.63 -7.08
C TYR A 111 3.74 -11.63 -7.56
N VAL A 112 3.92 -10.56 -6.79
CA VAL A 112 4.95 -9.55 -7.00
C VAL A 112 6.03 -9.75 -5.93
N ALA A 113 7.19 -10.22 -6.35
CA ALA A 113 8.33 -10.40 -5.46
C ALA A 113 8.91 -9.02 -5.05
N LEU A 114 9.44 -8.94 -3.84
CA LEU A 114 10.15 -7.77 -3.33
C LEU A 114 11.19 -7.28 -4.37
N GLY A 115 11.18 -5.99 -4.66
CA GLY A 115 12.11 -5.34 -5.58
C GLY A 115 11.76 -5.47 -7.07
N THR A 116 10.70 -6.20 -7.44
CA THR A 116 10.30 -6.34 -8.84
C THR A 116 9.77 -5.02 -9.39
N MET A 117 10.40 -4.53 -10.46
CA MET A 117 9.87 -3.40 -11.25
C MET A 117 8.67 -3.88 -12.05
N HIS A 118 7.49 -3.35 -11.75
CA HIS A 118 6.25 -3.84 -12.35
C HIS A 118 5.20 -2.73 -12.56
N SER A 119 4.20 -3.06 -13.38
CA SER A 119 2.97 -2.28 -13.52
C SER A 119 1.79 -3.18 -13.84
N VAL A 120 0.59 -2.71 -13.52
CA VAL A 120 -0.69 -3.36 -13.88
C VAL A 120 -1.56 -2.41 -14.69
N LYS A 121 -2.24 -2.95 -15.70
CA LYS A 121 -3.09 -2.20 -16.61
C LYS A 121 -4.40 -2.93 -16.84
N ASN A 122 -5.52 -2.21 -16.84
CA ASN A 122 -6.79 -2.74 -17.33
C ASN A 122 -6.74 -2.90 -18.86
N VAL A 123 -6.90 -4.11 -19.35
CA VAL A 123 -6.96 -4.43 -20.79
C VAL A 123 -8.29 -5.05 -21.19
N GLY A 124 -9.27 -5.05 -20.27
CA GLY A 124 -10.64 -5.47 -20.51
C GLY A 124 -11.50 -4.38 -21.14
N LYS A 125 -12.75 -4.75 -21.45
CA LYS A 125 -13.79 -3.85 -21.97
C LYS A 125 -14.77 -3.39 -20.89
N SER A 126 -14.35 -3.44 -19.63
CA SER A 126 -15.08 -3.00 -18.45
C SER A 126 -14.08 -2.60 -17.37
N ALA A 127 -14.57 -2.08 -16.25
CA ALA A 127 -13.72 -1.84 -15.11
C ALA A 127 -13.10 -3.17 -14.61
N VAL A 128 -11.85 -3.11 -14.15
CA VAL A 128 -11.20 -4.20 -13.44
C VAL A 128 -11.20 -3.88 -11.95
N LYS A 129 -11.46 -4.92 -11.12
CA LYS A 129 -11.33 -4.87 -9.67
C LYS A 129 -10.38 -5.96 -9.20
N TYR A 130 -9.53 -5.60 -8.26
CA TYR A 130 -8.56 -6.53 -7.70
C TYR A 130 -8.19 -6.14 -6.27
N ALA A 131 -8.03 -7.15 -5.42
CA ALA A 131 -7.50 -6.97 -4.07
C ALA A 131 -5.97 -7.09 -4.10
N VAL A 132 -5.30 -6.24 -3.32
CA VAL A 132 -3.85 -6.27 -3.13
C VAL A 132 -3.56 -6.54 -1.67
N ILE A 133 -2.73 -7.55 -1.42
CA ILE A 133 -2.25 -7.93 -0.08
C ILE A 133 -0.74 -7.71 -0.08
N SER A 134 -0.29 -6.67 0.61
CA SER A 134 1.12 -6.35 0.81
C SER A 134 1.60 -6.93 2.13
N ILE A 135 2.76 -7.61 2.15
CA ILE A 135 3.28 -8.32 3.33
C ILE A 135 4.76 -8.00 3.52
N GLY A 136 5.12 -7.68 4.74
CA GLY A 136 6.51 -7.45 5.16
C GLY A 136 7.08 -6.13 4.67
N GLY A 137 8.41 -6.00 4.75
CA GLY A 137 9.13 -4.83 4.28
C GLY A 137 8.72 -3.52 4.97
N ASP A 138 8.92 -2.41 4.29
CA ASP A 138 8.54 -1.07 4.75
C ASP A 138 7.20 -0.66 4.12
N ILE A 139 6.10 -1.23 4.61
CA ILE A 139 4.74 -0.83 4.22
C ILE A 139 4.48 0.55 4.81
N LYS A 140 4.80 1.61 4.05
CA LYS A 140 4.61 2.99 4.50
C LYS A 140 3.13 3.34 4.54
N GLN A 141 2.71 3.92 5.66
CA GLN A 141 1.46 4.66 5.70
C GLN A 141 1.60 5.86 4.73
N LYS A 142 0.66 5.98 3.81
CA LYS A 142 0.57 7.13 2.91
C LYS A 142 -0.36 8.18 3.49
#